data_1cff2fa1e30d1cdb3afaacad6bdf2ab5
#
_entry.id   1cff2fa1e30d1cdb3afaacad6bdf2ab5
#
_cell.length_a   1.000
_cell.length_b   1.000
_cell.length_c   1.000
_cell.angle_alpha   90.00
_cell.angle_beta   90.00
_cell.angle_gamma   90.00
#
_symmetry.space_group_name_H-M   'P 1'
#
loop_
_entity.id
_entity.type
_entity.pdbx_description
1 polymer ?
#
loop_
_entity_poly.entity_id
_entity_poly.type
_entity_poly.pdbx_seq_one_letter_code
_entity_poly.pdbx_strand_id
1 'polypeptide(L)'
;TLKTVLIQALKLLHPYMPVITEEIFCNVQKEEASIMVSDWPEYKEEWHFAEDEAAVEMIKEAVRGIRNTRTGMNVPPSRKAKVFVVSDSEEVRAVFEKGRIFFATLGYASEVVVQADKSGIDDDAVSVLIHQAALYMPFADLVDIDKEIERLTKEAEKMTREIARAKGMLSNPKFVDKAPADKVQAEKEKLEKY
;
A
#
# COMPACT_ATOMS: atom_id res chain seq x y z
N THR A 1 21.52 -3.83 18.44
CA THR A 1 21.28 -3.04 17.20
C THR A 1 20.13 -2.06 17.36
N LEU A 2 18.90 -2.49 17.67
CA LEU A 2 17.72 -1.60 17.76
C LEU A 2 17.91 -0.49 18.81
N LYS A 3 18.37 -0.84 20.04
CA LYS A 3 18.69 0.13 21.10
C LYS A 3 19.71 1.17 20.63
N THR A 4 20.79 0.74 19.97
CA THR A 4 21.86 1.62 19.46
C THR A 4 21.31 2.61 18.44
N VAL A 5 20.54 2.12 17.44
CA VAL A 5 19.96 2.98 16.40
C VAL A 5 18.97 3.98 17.02
N LEU A 6 18.13 3.54 17.95
CA LEU A 6 17.17 4.42 18.63
C LEU A 6 17.89 5.53 19.41
N ILE A 7 18.94 5.20 20.18
CA ILE A 7 19.71 6.19 20.95
C ILE A 7 20.35 7.22 20.02
N GLN A 8 20.95 6.79 18.90
CA GLN A 8 21.55 7.72 17.92
C GLN A 8 20.48 8.62 17.28
N ALA A 9 19.32 8.05 16.94
CA ALA A 9 18.20 8.83 16.40
C ALA A 9 17.66 9.86 17.41
N LEU A 10 17.54 9.51 18.68
CA LEU A 10 17.13 10.43 19.75
C LEU A 10 18.12 11.59 19.91
N LYS A 11 19.43 11.32 19.85
CA LYS A 11 20.48 12.35 19.90
C LYS A 11 20.35 13.34 18.74
N LEU A 12 20.14 12.85 17.52
CA LEU A 12 19.93 13.70 16.33
C LEU A 12 18.64 14.52 16.37
N LEU A 13 17.57 13.99 16.98
CA LEU A 13 16.29 14.67 17.12
C LEU A 13 16.25 15.66 18.29
N HIS A 14 17.14 15.52 19.28
CA HIS A 14 17.11 16.28 20.53
C HIS A 14 17.07 17.79 20.34
N PRO A 15 17.81 18.41 19.41
CA PRO A 15 17.74 19.87 19.16
C PRO A 15 16.35 20.38 18.78
N TYR A 16 15.53 19.51 18.18
CA TYR A 16 14.19 19.87 17.70
C TYR A 16 13.08 19.51 18.71
N MET A 17 13.29 18.47 19.49
CA MET A 17 12.29 17.94 20.44
C MET A 17 12.93 17.57 21.79
N PRO A 18 13.46 18.52 22.55
CA PRO A 18 14.31 18.25 23.70
C PRO A 18 13.62 17.47 24.83
N VAL A 19 12.36 17.76 25.12
CA VAL A 19 11.66 17.16 26.26
C VAL A 19 11.36 15.68 26.01
N ILE A 20 10.78 15.34 24.86
CA ILE A 20 10.37 13.96 24.59
C ILE A 20 11.57 13.05 24.34
N THR A 21 12.62 13.56 23.69
CA THR A 21 13.83 12.78 23.42
C THR A 21 14.62 12.51 24.69
N GLU A 22 14.70 13.46 25.63
CA GLU A 22 15.27 13.27 26.94
C GLU A 22 14.53 12.16 27.72
N GLU A 23 13.21 12.26 27.80
CA GLU A 23 12.39 11.29 28.50
C GLU A 23 12.56 9.87 27.97
N ILE A 24 12.52 9.71 26.64
CA ILE A 24 12.72 8.40 26.01
C ILE A 24 14.15 7.90 26.23
N PHE A 25 15.15 8.77 26.08
CA PHE A 25 16.54 8.42 26.23
C PHE A 25 16.83 7.88 27.65
N CYS A 26 16.40 8.57 28.69
CA CYS A 26 16.58 8.16 30.10
C CYS A 26 15.84 6.86 30.44
N ASN A 27 14.74 6.55 29.71
CA ASN A 27 14.03 5.29 29.92
C ASN A 27 14.65 4.11 29.15
N VAL A 28 15.26 4.36 28.00
CA VAL A 28 15.88 3.31 27.15
C VAL A 28 17.26 2.89 27.66
N GLN A 29 18.00 3.82 28.23
CA GLN A 29 19.32 3.56 28.82
C GLN A 29 19.45 4.24 30.20
N LYS A 30 20.39 3.78 31.02
CA LYS A 30 20.66 4.30 32.38
C LYS A 30 22.14 4.54 32.62
N GLU A 31 22.95 4.46 31.58
CA GLU A 31 24.39 4.61 31.63
C GLU A 31 24.79 6.09 31.69
N GLU A 32 24.03 6.95 31.03
CA GLU A 32 24.23 8.40 31.01
C GLU A 32 23.05 9.09 31.68
N ALA A 33 23.32 10.16 32.42
CA ALA A 33 22.30 10.86 33.19
C ALA A 33 21.34 11.69 32.36
N SER A 34 21.79 12.16 31.18
CA SER A 34 21.02 13.00 30.27
C SER A 34 21.57 12.90 28.87
N ILE A 35 20.71 13.07 27.86
CA ILE A 35 21.11 13.15 26.46
C ILE A 35 21.98 14.40 26.18
N MET A 36 21.77 15.47 26.97
CA MET A 36 22.51 16.74 26.87
C MET A 36 24.01 16.60 27.12
N VAL A 37 24.43 15.62 27.90
CA VAL A 37 25.84 15.37 28.26
C VAL A 37 26.43 14.21 27.47
N SER A 38 25.64 13.58 26.60
CA SER A 38 26.09 12.47 25.78
C SER A 38 26.83 12.93 24.53
N ASP A 39 27.77 12.12 24.05
CA ASP A 39 28.50 12.40 22.82
C ASP A 39 27.57 12.47 21.61
N TRP A 40 27.87 13.40 20.68
CA TRP A 40 27.10 13.52 19.43
C TRP A 40 27.35 12.31 18.53
N PRO A 41 26.35 11.86 17.76
CA PRO A 41 26.52 10.77 16.81
C PRO A 41 27.60 11.05 15.77
N GLU A 42 28.51 10.13 15.62
CA GLU A 42 29.56 10.20 14.59
C GLU A 42 29.27 9.18 13.49
N TYR A 43 29.59 9.57 12.24
CA TYR A 43 29.54 8.66 11.11
C TYR A 43 30.59 7.57 11.25
N LYS A 44 30.18 6.32 11.01
CA LYS A 44 31.07 5.16 10.99
C LYS A 44 30.93 4.42 9.66
N GLU A 45 32.02 4.37 8.89
CA GLU A 45 32.06 3.69 7.58
C GLU A 45 31.64 2.20 7.70
N GLU A 46 32.04 1.53 8.80
CA GLU A 46 31.66 0.14 9.08
C GLU A 46 30.16 -0.10 9.21
N TRP A 47 29.34 0.96 9.32
CA TRP A 47 27.88 0.91 9.39
C TRP A 47 27.21 1.19 8.05
N HIS A 48 27.98 1.27 6.99
CA HIS A 48 27.47 1.43 5.64
C HIS A 48 27.23 0.06 4.99
N PHE A 49 25.99 -0.35 4.90
CA PHE A 49 25.53 -1.66 4.40
C PHE A 49 24.80 -1.50 3.07
N ALA A 50 25.49 -1.04 2.04
CA ALA A 50 24.86 -0.68 0.76
C ALA A 50 24.07 -1.84 0.11
N GLU A 51 24.60 -3.07 0.19
CA GLU A 51 23.92 -4.25 -0.36
C GLU A 51 22.65 -4.59 0.41
N ASP A 52 22.70 -4.55 1.74
CA ASP A 52 21.53 -4.81 2.59
C ASP A 52 20.47 -3.69 2.45
N GLU A 53 20.92 -2.45 2.29
CA GLU A 53 20.04 -1.31 2.02
C GLU A 53 19.29 -1.52 0.70
N ALA A 54 20.01 -1.85 -0.38
CA ALA A 54 19.39 -2.14 -1.68
C ALA A 54 18.39 -3.31 -1.60
N ALA A 55 18.74 -4.37 -0.87
CA ALA A 55 17.86 -5.51 -0.65
C ALA A 55 16.57 -5.11 0.09
N VAL A 56 16.69 -4.31 1.14
CA VAL A 56 15.53 -3.83 1.91
C VAL A 56 14.68 -2.87 1.09
N GLU A 57 15.26 -1.97 0.30
CA GLU A 57 14.51 -1.07 -0.59
C GLU A 57 13.71 -1.86 -1.63
N MET A 58 14.26 -2.92 -2.20
CA MET A 58 13.56 -3.81 -3.12
C MET A 58 12.34 -4.47 -2.46
N ILE A 59 12.49 -4.96 -1.22
CA ILE A 59 11.37 -5.53 -0.45
C ILE A 59 10.31 -4.46 -0.15
N LYS A 60 10.71 -3.24 0.22
CA LYS A 60 9.81 -2.12 0.47
C LYS A 60 9.01 -1.74 -0.78
N GLU A 61 9.67 -1.69 -1.94
CA GLU A 61 9.00 -1.44 -3.23
C GLU A 61 7.94 -2.50 -3.52
N ALA A 62 8.29 -3.77 -3.35
CA ALA A 62 7.37 -4.89 -3.54
C ALA A 62 6.17 -4.83 -2.60
N VAL A 63 6.38 -4.62 -1.31
CA VAL A 63 5.31 -4.50 -0.32
C VAL A 63 4.42 -3.29 -0.60
N ARG A 64 5.01 -2.16 -1.01
CA ARG A 64 4.26 -0.96 -1.42
C ARG A 64 3.40 -1.24 -2.64
N GLY A 65 3.94 -1.92 -3.65
CA GLY A 65 3.21 -2.32 -4.85
C GLY A 65 2.01 -3.21 -4.52
N ILE A 66 2.21 -4.26 -3.70
CA ILE A 66 1.13 -5.12 -3.22
C ILE A 66 0.03 -4.30 -2.51
N ARG A 67 0.41 -3.43 -1.58
CA ARG A 67 -0.55 -2.63 -0.81
C ARG A 67 -1.33 -1.66 -1.68
N ASN A 68 -0.69 -1.01 -2.63
CA ASN A 68 -1.34 -0.09 -3.57
C ASN A 68 -2.37 -0.83 -4.43
N THR A 69 -2.00 -1.98 -4.97
CA THR A 69 -2.90 -2.83 -5.77
C THR A 69 -4.10 -3.29 -4.95
N ARG A 70 -3.86 -3.80 -3.74
CA ARG A 70 -4.93 -4.22 -2.81
C ARG A 70 -5.87 -3.06 -2.46
N THR A 71 -5.33 -1.86 -2.23
CA THR A 71 -6.13 -0.66 -1.95
C THR A 71 -6.96 -0.26 -3.17
N GLY A 72 -6.37 -0.27 -4.37
CA GLY A 72 -7.09 0.00 -5.62
C GLY A 72 -8.26 -0.96 -5.89
N MET A 73 -8.13 -2.20 -5.42
CA MET A 73 -9.16 -3.24 -5.53
C MET A 73 -10.09 -3.30 -4.29
N ASN A 74 -9.94 -2.38 -3.33
CA ASN A 74 -10.71 -2.38 -2.07
C ASN A 74 -10.62 -3.68 -1.27
N VAL A 75 -9.49 -4.39 -1.32
CA VAL A 75 -9.26 -5.64 -0.59
C VAL A 75 -8.99 -5.34 0.89
N PRO A 76 -9.79 -5.86 1.83
CA PRO A 76 -9.59 -5.59 3.24
C PRO A 76 -8.30 -6.25 3.77
N PRO A 77 -7.64 -5.66 4.79
CA PRO A 77 -6.41 -6.21 5.40
C PRO A 77 -6.57 -7.63 5.96
N SER A 78 -7.77 -7.98 6.41
CA SER A 78 -8.08 -9.31 6.95
C SER A 78 -8.03 -10.42 5.90
N ARG A 79 -8.22 -10.10 4.62
CA ARG A 79 -8.15 -11.06 3.53
C ARG A 79 -6.71 -11.26 3.10
N LYS A 80 -6.16 -12.42 3.36
CA LYS A 80 -4.79 -12.80 2.96
C LYS A 80 -4.82 -13.44 1.58
N ALA A 81 -3.82 -13.15 0.77
CA ALA A 81 -3.65 -13.71 -0.57
C ALA A 81 -2.29 -14.39 -0.71
N LYS A 82 -2.20 -15.40 -1.54
CA LYS A 82 -0.92 -15.98 -1.94
C LYS A 82 -0.17 -14.98 -2.83
N VAL A 83 1.14 -14.87 -2.65
CA VAL A 83 2.00 -13.99 -3.43
C VAL A 83 3.08 -14.82 -4.11
N PHE A 84 3.11 -14.76 -5.43
CA PHE A 84 4.19 -15.31 -6.23
C PHE A 84 5.16 -14.19 -6.57
N VAL A 85 6.44 -14.42 -6.36
CA VAL A 85 7.52 -13.52 -6.74
C VAL A 85 8.31 -14.18 -7.85
N VAL A 86 8.31 -13.59 -9.03
CA VAL A 86 8.98 -14.11 -10.22
C VAL A 86 10.15 -13.20 -10.58
N SER A 87 11.35 -13.76 -10.66
CA SER A 87 12.53 -13.06 -11.13
C SER A 87 13.53 -14.03 -11.75
N ASP A 88 14.14 -13.64 -12.86
CA ASP A 88 15.17 -14.41 -13.55
C ASP A 88 16.47 -14.44 -12.73
N SER A 89 16.77 -13.40 -11.95
CA SER A 89 17.96 -13.30 -11.11
C SER A 89 17.86 -14.16 -9.85
N GLU A 90 18.85 -15.03 -9.64
CA GLU A 90 18.98 -15.84 -8.43
C GLU A 90 19.23 -14.98 -7.18
N GLU A 91 20.03 -13.90 -7.32
CA GLU A 91 20.32 -12.97 -6.24
C GLU A 91 19.04 -12.27 -5.75
N VAL A 92 18.22 -11.81 -6.68
CA VAL A 92 16.94 -11.17 -6.37
C VAL A 92 16.00 -12.16 -5.68
N ARG A 93 15.92 -13.39 -6.18
CA ARG A 93 15.12 -14.45 -5.52
C ARG A 93 15.59 -14.72 -4.09
N ALA A 94 16.92 -14.76 -3.86
CA ALA A 94 17.49 -14.96 -2.53
C ALA A 94 17.12 -13.81 -1.56
N VAL A 95 17.07 -12.56 -2.04
CA VAL A 95 16.60 -11.41 -1.25
C VAL A 95 15.14 -11.58 -0.85
N PHE A 96 14.26 -11.94 -1.79
CA PHE A 96 12.84 -12.13 -1.50
C PHE A 96 12.59 -13.34 -0.60
N GLU A 97 13.38 -14.38 -0.73
CA GLU A 97 13.32 -15.57 0.14
C GLU A 97 13.62 -15.20 1.60
N LYS A 98 14.68 -14.43 1.84
CA LYS A 98 15.00 -13.89 3.17
C LYS A 98 13.93 -12.91 3.67
N GLY A 99 13.29 -12.20 2.75
CA GLY A 99 12.27 -11.18 3.03
C GLY A 99 10.85 -11.71 3.24
N ARG A 100 10.58 -13.02 3.17
CA ARG A 100 9.23 -13.61 3.25
C ARG A 100 8.39 -13.09 4.43
N ILE A 101 9.00 -12.87 5.57
CA ILE A 101 8.32 -12.39 6.77
C ILE A 101 7.69 -11.00 6.58
N PHE A 102 8.31 -10.14 5.80
CA PHE A 102 7.78 -8.81 5.50
C PHE A 102 6.54 -8.87 4.62
N PHE A 103 6.50 -9.78 3.67
CA PHE A 103 5.30 -10.00 2.86
C PHE A 103 4.14 -10.56 3.68
N ALA A 104 4.41 -11.52 4.58
CA ALA A 104 3.39 -12.08 5.46
C ALA A 104 2.80 -11.00 6.40
N THR A 105 3.66 -10.12 6.95
CA THR A 105 3.29 -9.15 7.97
C THR A 105 2.76 -7.85 7.35
N LEU A 106 3.44 -7.31 6.36
CA LEU A 106 3.16 -6.00 5.79
C LEU A 106 2.38 -6.05 4.46
N GLY A 107 2.54 -7.13 3.70
CA GLY A 107 1.86 -7.39 2.43
C GLY A 107 0.55 -8.18 2.57
N TYR A 108 0.24 -8.64 3.79
CA TYR A 108 -0.91 -9.52 4.07
C TYR A 108 -0.89 -10.81 3.24
N ALA A 109 0.30 -11.35 2.98
CA ALA A 109 0.44 -12.61 2.27
C ALA A 109 0.08 -13.79 3.19
N SER A 110 -0.67 -14.77 2.65
CA SER A 110 -0.91 -16.05 3.32
C SER A 110 0.27 -16.99 3.12
N GLU A 111 0.84 -16.96 1.93
CA GLU A 111 1.98 -17.74 1.50
C GLU A 111 2.80 -16.91 0.49
N VAL A 112 4.12 -17.10 0.48
CA VAL A 112 5.02 -16.47 -0.49
C VAL A 112 5.79 -17.56 -1.24
N VAL A 113 5.67 -17.56 -2.55
CA VAL A 113 6.38 -18.49 -3.44
C VAL A 113 7.33 -17.69 -4.31
N VAL A 114 8.63 -17.99 -4.22
CA VAL A 114 9.66 -17.34 -5.04
C VAL A 114 10.11 -18.32 -6.12
N GLN A 115 10.02 -17.91 -7.38
CA GLN A 115 10.30 -18.77 -8.52
C GLN A 115 10.94 -18.00 -9.67
N ALA A 116 11.51 -18.72 -10.64
CA ALA A 116 12.21 -18.13 -11.78
C ALA A 116 11.25 -17.75 -12.92
N ASP A 117 10.15 -18.45 -13.06
CA ASP A 117 9.19 -18.31 -14.16
C ASP A 117 7.75 -18.22 -13.65
N LYS A 118 6.79 -18.09 -14.57
CA LYS A 118 5.36 -17.99 -14.26
C LYS A 118 4.66 -19.35 -14.08
N SER A 119 5.38 -20.45 -13.91
CA SER A 119 4.77 -21.77 -13.79
C SER A 119 3.81 -21.84 -12.61
N GLY A 120 2.60 -22.33 -12.85
CA GLY A 120 1.58 -22.48 -11.81
C GLY A 120 0.91 -21.20 -11.34
N ILE A 121 1.06 -20.11 -12.09
CA ILE A 121 0.35 -18.85 -11.86
C ILE A 121 -0.78 -18.74 -12.88
N ASP A 122 -2.00 -18.49 -12.40
CA ASP A 122 -3.18 -18.34 -13.25
C ASP A 122 -3.07 -17.07 -14.11
N ASP A 123 -3.65 -17.12 -15.31
CA ASP A 123 -3.60 -16.00 -16.26
C ASP A 123 -4.36 -14.76 -15.77
N ASP A 124 -5.33 -14.93 -14.87
CA ASP A 124 -6.11 -13.88 -14.24
C ASP A 124 -5.45 -13.28 -13.00
N ALA A 125 -4.26 -13.76 -12.62
CA ALA A 125 -3.53 -13.25 -11.48
C ALA A 125 -3.19 -11.76 -11.64
N VAL A 126 -3.44 -11.00 -10.59
CA VAL A 126 -3.12 -9.57 -10.55
C VAL A 126 -1.61 -9.39 -10.46
N SER A 127 -1.04 -8.68 -11.43
CA SER A 127 0.40 -8.46 -11.52
C SER A 127 0.82 -7.11 -10.93
N VAL A 128 1.93 -7.11 -10.23
CA VAL A 128 2.63 -5.91 -9.74
C VAL A 128 4.07 -5.97 -10.24
N LEU A 129 4.41 -5.05 -11.13
CA LEU A 129 5.76 -4.97 -11.68
C LEU A 129 6.62 -4.05 -10.81
N ILE A 130 7.80 -4.52 -10.45
CA ILE A 130 8.85 -3.77 -9.77
C ILE A 130 10.14 -3.87 -10.58
N HIS A 131 11.14 -3.09 -10.21
CA HIS A 131 12.35 -2.92 -11.04
C HIS A 131 13.03 -4.25 -11.46
N GLN A 132 13.08 -5.25 -10.59
CA GLN A 132 13.83 -6.50 -10.84
C GLN A 132 12.99 -7.78 -10.68
N ALA A 133 11.70 -7.65 -10.44
CA ALA A 133 10.81 -8.79 -10.26
C ALA A 133 9.37 -8.44 -10.64
N ALA A 134 8.57 -9.47 -10.89
CA ALA A 134 7.14 -9.38 -11.03
C ALA A 134 6.46 -10.16 -9.90
N LEU A 135 5.50 -9.52 -9.25
CA LEU A 135 4.71 -10.18 -8.22
C LEU A 135 3.33 -10.50 -8.78
N TYR A 136 2.79 -11.64 -8.41
CA TYR A 136 1.45 -12.08 -8.84
C TYR A 136 0.64 -12.51 -7.63
N MET A 137 -0.61 -12.12 -7.63
CA MET A 137 -1.58 -12.49 -6.60
C MET A 137 -2.81 -13.09 -7.31
N PRO A 138 -3.24 -14.33 -6.99
CA PRO A 138 -4.45 -14.91 -7.57
C PRO A 138 -5.66 -14.01 -7.32
N PHE A 139 -6.44 -13.73 -8.36
CA PHE A 139 -7.60 -12.85 -8.25
C PHE A 139 -8.65 -13.40 -7.27
N ALA A 140 -8.85 -14.71 -7.27
CA ALA A 140 -9.78 -15.40 -6.38
C ALA A 140 -9.43 -15.23 -4.88
N ASP A 141 -8.13 -15.07 -4.57
CA ASP A 141 -7.69 -14.80 -3.20
C ASP A 141 -7.99 -13.37 -2.76
N LEU A 142 -7.95 -12.42 -3.70
CA LEU A 142 -8.14 -10.99 -3.42
C LEU A 142 -9.61 -10.61 -3.30
N VAL A 143 -10.46 -11.16 -4.15
CA VAL A 143 -11.86 -10.75 -4.27
C VAL A 143 -12.78 -11.95 -4.04
N ASP A 144 -13.85 -11.74 -3.28
CA ASP A 144 -14.98 -12.64 -3.23
C ASP A 144 -15.85 -12.35 -4.44
N ILE A 145 -15.71 -13.17 -5.47
CA ILE A 145 -16.31 -12.93 -6.80
C ILE A 145 -17.82 -12.75 -6.68
N ASP A 146 -18.49 -13.57 -5.89
CA ASP A 146 -19.93 -13.51 -5.74
C ASP A 146 -20.39 -12.19 -5.07
N LYS A 147 -19.70 -11.78 -4.01
CA LYS A 147 -19.99 -10.51 -3.33
C LYS A 147 -19.64 -9.30 -4.20
N GLU A 148 -18.59 -9.37 -4.98
CA GLU A 148 -18.22 -8.28 -5.86
C GLU A 148 -19.18 -8.16 -7.04
N ILE A 149 -19.65 -9.26 -7.61
CA ILE A 149 -20.72 -9.27 -8.61
C ILE A 149 -22.00 -8.66 -8.00
N GLU A 150 -22.37 -9.05 -6.80
CA GLU A 150 -23.55 -8.47 -6.13
C GLU A 150 -23.40 -6.96 -5.88
N ARG A 151 -22.20 -6.53 -5.44
CA ARG A 151 -21.89 -5.11 -5.23
C ARG A 151 -21.98 -4.31 -6.53
N LEU A 152 -21.31 -4.80 -7.57
CA LEU A 152 -21.28 -4.14 -8.89
C LEU A 152 -22.67 -4.13 -9.53
N THR A 153 -23.47 -5.18 -9.38
CA THR A 153 -24.86 -5.23 -9.85
C THR A 153 -25.71 -4.17 -9.18
N LYS A 154 -25.61 -4.04 -7.84
CA LYS A 154 -26.34 -2.99 -7.08
C LYS A 154 -25.90 -1.59 -7.50
N GLU A 155 -24.62 -1.40 -7.76
CA GLU A 155 -24.08 -0.11 -8.21
C GLU A 155 -24.55 0.25 -9.62
N ALA A 156 -24.54 -0.72 -10.54
CA ALA A 156 -25.07 -0.57 -11.90
C ALA A 156 -26.57 -0.26 -11.89
N GLU A 157 -27.36 -0.94 -11.06
CA GLU A 157 -28.79 -0.64 -10.89
C GLU A 157 -29.02 0.76 -10.33
N LYS A 158 -28.19 1.20 -9.36
CA LYS A 158 -28.27 2.55 -8.81
C LYS A 158 -27.97 3.60 -9.88
N MET A 159 -26.90 3.43 -10.63
CA MET A 159 -26.56 4.33 -11.74
C MET A 159 -27.64 4.35 -12.81
N THR A 160 -28.19 3.20 -13.18
CA THR A 160 -29.29 3.10 -14.14
C THR A 160 -30.52 3.89 -13.68
N ARG A 161 -30.86 3.81 -12.38
CA ARG A 161 -31.98 4.59 -11.79
C ARG A 161 -31.69 6.09 -11.82
N GLU A 162 -30.47 6.51 -11.50
CA GLU A 162 -30.07 7.93 -11.53
C GLU A 162 -30.08 8.47 -12.98
N ILE A 163 -29.59 7.70 -13.96
CA ILE A 163 -29.68 8.05 -15.39
C ILE A 163 -31.14 8.20 -15.82
N ALA A 164 -32.01 7.25 -15.47
CA ALA A 164 -33.43 7.30 -15.80
C ALA A 164 -34.12 8.52 -15.16
N ARG A 165 -33.78 8.83 -13.90
CA ARG A 165 -34.25 10.01 -13.19
C ARG A 165 -33.80 11.30 -13.86
N ALA A 166 -32.51 11.44 -14.17
CA ALA A 166 -31.96 12.62 -14.82
C ALA A 166 -32.59 12.83 -16.21
N LYS A 167 -32.72 11.77 -17.00
CA LYS A 167 -33.42 11.78 -18.30
C LYS A 167 -34.88 12.20 -18.14
N GLY A 168 -35.60 11.65 -17.16
CA GLY A 168 -36.98 12.00 -16.86
C GLY A 168 -37.14 13.47 -16.45
N MET A 169 -36.22 14.01 -15.66
CA MET A 169 -36.24 15.43 -15.29
C MET A 169 -35.92 16.33 -16.48
N LEU A 170 -34.94 16.02 -17.29
CA LEU A 170 -34.55 16.80 -18.47
C LEU A 170 -35.57 16.70 -19.61
N SER A 171 -36.38 15.65 -19.68
CA SER A 171 -37.47 15.52 -20.66
C SER A 171 -38.78 16.18 -20.22
N ASN A 172 -38.86 16.66 -18.98
CA ASN A 172 -40.04 17.36 -18.48
C ASN A 172 -39.96 18.87 -18.79
N PRO A 173 -40.84 19.41 -19.71
CA PRO A 173 -40.81 20.84 -20.07
C PRO A 173 -41.02 21.75 -18.88
N LYS A 174 -41.85 21.34 -17.91
CA LYS A 174 -42.15 22.14 -16.71
C LYS A 174 -40.91 22.27 -15.80
N PHE A 175 -40.00 21.30 -15.84
CA PHE A 175 -38.74 21.39 -15.08
C PHE A 175 -37.72 22.27 -15.83
N VAL A 176 -37.56 22.07 -17.13
CA VAL A 176 -36.58 22.79 -17.94
C VAL A 176 -36.92 24.31 -18.00
N ASP A 177 -38.20 24.66 -18.08
CA ASP A 177 -38.66 26.06 -18.21
C ASP A 177 -38.70 26.80 -16.87
N LYS A 178 -38.89 26.08 -15.73
CA LYS A 178 -39.11 26.70 -14.41
C LYS A 178 -37.92 26.56 -13.45
N ALA A 179 -37.02 25.60 -13.67
CA ALA A 179 -35.86 25.42 -12.83
C ALA A 179 -34.77 26.46 -13.15
N PRO A 180 -33.98 26.90 -12.14
CA PRO A 180 -32.79 27.72 -12.37
C PRO A 180 -31.84 27.05 -13.37
N ALA A 181 -31.27 27.83 -14.27
CA ALA A 181 -30.37 27.33 -15.34
C ALA A 181 -29.23 26.46 -14.79
N ASP A 182 -28.67 26.85 -13.63
CA ASP A 182 -27.60 26.12 -12.94
C ASP A 182 -28.02 24.67 -12.56
N LYS A 183 -29.28 24.45 -12.17
CA LYS A 183 -29.77 23.12 -11.83
C LYS A 183 -29.98 22.25 -13.07
N VAL A 184 -30.46 22.84 -14.15
CA VAL A 184 -30.60 22.11 -15.44
C VAL A 184 -29.23 21.72 -15.97
N GLN A 185 -28.26 22.62 -15.89
CA GLN A 185 -26.88 22.36 -16.29
C GLN A 185 -26.22 21.28 -15.45
N ALA A 186 -26.39 21.33 -14.13
CA ALA A 186 -25.86 20.31 -13.21
C ALA A 186 -26.42 18.89 -13.49
N GLU A 187 -27.71 18.77 -13.85
CA GLU A 187 -28.29 17.47 -14.22
C GLU A 187 -27.82 16.96 -15.59
N LYS A 188 -27.51 17.88 -16.54
CA LYS A 188 -26.88 17.50 -17.81
C LYS A 188 -25.45 16.98 -17.61
N GLU A 189 -24.63 17.69 -16.80
CA GLU A 189 -23.28 17.28 -16.47
C GLU A 189 -23.23 15.95 -15.72
N LYS A 190 -24.19 15.68 -14.84
CA LYS A 190 -24.32 14.36 -14.21
C LYS A 190 -24.63 13.27 -15.24
N LEU A 191 -25.51 13.56 -16.21
CA LEU A 191 -25.87 12.59 -17.24
C LEU A 191 -24.71 12.27 -18.17
N GLU A 192 -23.82 13.24 -18.44
CA GLU A 192 -22.59 13.03 -19.22
C GLU A 192 -21.53 12.25 -18.45
N LYS A 193 -21.57 12.33 -17.11
CA LYS A 193 -20.61 11.66 -16.24
C LYS A 193 -20.94 10.19 -15.96
N TYR A 194 -22.20 9.77 -16.14
CA TYR A 194 -22.70 8.41 -15.96
C TYR A 194 -22.67 7.61 -17.25
#